data_7669bb82e4c8ceeadcaead19333e9175
#
_entry.id   7669bb82e4c8ceeadcaead19333e9175
#
_cell.length_a   1.000
_cell.length_b   1.000
_cell.length_c   1.000
_cell.angle_alpha   90.00
_cell.angle_beta   90.00
_cell.angle_gamma   90.00
#
_symmetry.space_group_name_H-M   'P 1'
#
loop_
_entity.id
_entity.type
_entity.pdbx_description
1 polymer ?
#
loop_
_entity_poly.entity_id
_entity_poly.type
_entity_poly.pdbx_seq_one_letter_code
_entity_poly.pdbx_strand_id
1 'polypeptide(L)' 'HDRWFKVEVRLGDEVLGQGEGKSKRSAETEAARAALEQLGEL' A
#
# COMPACT_ATOMS: atom_id res chain seq x y z
N HIS A 1 13.60 12.99 -13.94
CA HIS A 1 12.61 12.06 -14.45
C HIS A 1 11.82 11.45 -13.30
N ASP A 2 10.54 11.64 -13.35
CA ASP A 2 9.69 11.21 -12.25
C ASP A 2 9.53 9.70 -12.20
N ARG A 3 9.59 9.18 -10.98
CA ARG A 3 9.32 7.79 -10.73
C ARG A 3 8.05 7.68 -9.91
N TRP A 4 7.30 6.66 -10.20
CA TRP A 4 6.07 6.42 -9.48
C TRP A 4 6.02 4.95 -9.12
N PHE A 5 5.83 4.67 -7.84
CA PHE A 5 5.81 3.31 -7.33
C PHE A 5 4.42 2.95 -6.87
N LYS A 6 4.06 1.71 -7.09
CA LYS A 6 2.78 1.19 -6.67
C LYS A 6 3.01 -0.11 -5.91
N VAL A 7 2.41 -0.21 -4.74
CA VAL A 7 2.61 -1.36 -3.85
C VAL A 7 1.26 -1.89 -3.42
N GLU A 8 1.15 -3.22 -3.37
CA GLU A 8 -0.05 -3.87 -2.84
C GLU A 8 0.32 -4.70 -1.63
N VAL A 9 -0.58 -4.71 -0.64
CA VAL A 9 -0.50 -5.63 0.48
C VAL A 9 -1.58 -6.69 0.27
N ARG A 10 -1.17 -7.94 0.20
CA ARG A 10 -2.07 -9.05 -0.10
C ARG A 10 -2.03 -10.09 1.01
N LEU A 11 -3.14 -10.76 1.18
CA LEU A 11 -3.24 -11.92 2.08
C LEU A 11 -3.90 -13.02 1.27
N GLY A 12 -3.11 -14.03 0.90
CA GLY A 12 -3.59 -15.03 -0.02
C GLY A 12 -3.94 -14.39 -1.36
N ASP A 13 -5.17 -14.55 -1.80
CA ASP A 13 -5.64 -13.99 -3.06
C ASP A 13 -6.32 -12.64 -2.88
N GLU A 14 -6.37 -12.15 -1.65
CA GLU A 14 -7.10 -10.93 -1.36
C GLU A 14 -6.17 -9.75 -1.22
N VAL A 15 -6.49 -8.65 -1.89
CA VAL A 15 -5.73 -7.41 -1.77
C VAL A 15 -6.31 -6.63 -0.60
N LEU A 16 -5.49 -6.40 0.42
CA LEU A 16 -5.91 -5.70 1.63
C LEU A 16 -5.70 -4.20 1.52
N GLY A 17 -4.72 -3.77 0.74
CA GLY A 17 -4.47 -2.36 0.59
C GLY A 17 -3.54 -2.10 -0.58
N GLN A 18 -3.61 -0.88 -1.08
CA GLN A 18 -2.75 -0.43 -2.18
C GLN A 18 -2.24 0.96 -1.84
N GLY A 19 -1.02 1.24 -2.25
CA GLY A 19 -0.43 2.54 -2.05
C GLY A 19 0.43 2.94 -3.21
N GLU A 20 0.57 4.24 -3.40
CA GLU A 20 1.36 4.80 -4.49
C GLU A 20 2.13 5.99 -3.96
N GLY A 21 3.27 6.24 -4.55
CA GLY A 21 4.05 7.39 -4.15
C GLY A 21 5.28 7.58 -5.01
N LYS A 22 5.96 8.67 -4.77
CA LYS A 22 7.17 9.02 -5.53
C LYS A 22 8.37 8.18 -5.12
N SER A 23 8.30 7.51 -3.98
CA SER A 23 9.34 6.61 -3.53
C SER A 23 8.71 5.29 -3.14
N LYS A 24 9.52 4.24 -3.18
CA LYS A 24 9.06 2.93 -2.79
C LYS A 24 8.57 2.95 -1.35
N ARG A 25 9.28 3.67 -0.49
CA ARG A 25 8.92 3.75 0.92
C ARG A 25 7.57 4.44 1.11
N SER A 26 7.34 5.54 0.40
CA SER A 26 6.04 6.22 0.45
C SER A 26 4.92 5.28 0.02
N ALA A 27 5.14 4.57 -1.09
CA ALA A 27 4.14 3.65 -1.59
C ALA A 27 3.85 2.54 -0.59
N GLU A 28 4.90 2.00 0.04
CA GLU A 28 4.75 0.95 1.05
C GLU A 28 3.98 1.46 2.26
N THR A 29 4.29 2.67 2.70
CA THR A 29 3.61 3.26 3.85
C THR A 29 2.13 3.42 3.58
N GLU A 30 1.79 3.93 2.39
CA GLU A 30 0.40 4.11 2.03
C GLU A 30 -0.33 2.77 1.90
N ALA A 31 0.34 1.79 1.32
CA ALA A 31 -0.27 0.46 1.17
C ALA A 31 -0.52 -0.19 2.52
N ALA A 32 0.43 -0.08 3.44
CA ALA A 32 0.29 -0.64 4.77
C ALA A 32 -0.85 0.03 5.53
N ARG A 33 -0.96 1.35 5.41
CA ARG A 33 -2.02 2.09 6.04
C ARG A 33 -3.39 1.66 5.52
N ALA A 34 -3.51 1.54 4.21
CA ALA A 34 -4.77 1.10 3.60
C ALA A 34 -5.13 -0.30 4.07
N ALA A 35 -4.13 -1.19 4.18
CA ALA A 35 -4.37 -2.54 4.67
C ALA A 35 -4.88 -2.54 6.11
N LEU A 36 -4.28 -1.71 6.97
CA LEU A 36 -4.70 -1.63 8.36
C LEU A 36 -6.13 -1.11 8.47
N GLU A 37 -6.49 -0.14 7.65
CA GLU A 37 -7.85 0.38 7.63
C GLU A 37 -8.83 -0.71 7.19
N GLN A 38 -8.43 -1.49 6.20
CA GLN A 38 -9.28 -2.58 5.71
C GLN A 38 -9.51 -3.62 6.80
N LEU A 39 -8.49 -3.86 7.64
CA LEU A 39 -8.61 -4.80 8.74
C LEU A 39 -9.29 -4.22 9.97
N GLY A 40 -9.59 -2.93 9.96
CA GLY A 40 -10.27 -2.28 11.07
C GLY A 40 -9.35 -1.89 12.21
N GLU A 41 -8.05 -1.75 11.94
CA GLU A 41 -7.08 -1.41 12.98
C GLU A 41 -6.93 0.09 13.21
N LEU A 42 -7.42 0.87 12.28
CA LEU A 42 -7.33 2.33 12.40
C LEU A 42 -8.70 2.95 12.53
#